data_683f5afb14019117ed1889e940fa227c
#
_entry.id   683f5afb14019117ed1889e940fa227c
#
_cell.length_a   1.000
_cell.length_b   1.000
_cell.length_c   1.000
_cell.angle_alpha   90.00
_cell.angle_beta   90.00
_cell.angle_gamma   90.00
#
_symmetry.space_group_name_H-M   'P 1'
#
loop_
_entity.id
_entity.type
_entity.pdbx_description
1 polymer ?
#
loop_
_entity_poly.entity_id
_entity_poly.type
_entity_poly.pdbx_seq_one_letter_code
_entity_poly.pdbx_strand_id
1 'polypeptide(L)'
;ITWGLKDYNNTQDDVTYVKCADEKDLFKAFIQHLELDYPDILSGWNSEFFDIPYIVNRCRRILGDEWVDRLSPTGNVYSRTIRGQFGQEQVKWYIEGVSLIDYLDVYKKFTQGLRESYKLDAIGEAELGQNKVEFGNMNLATLSDDDWQTFVDYNIQDVRLLKHLEVKLKYIELIRMLAYTGLTTFEMAMGALSVINGATAIRGRRRNQIIHTFIRNEDTGKNPGAYVGEPLNGFQENIVSFDANSLYPNVMISLNISPETKVGKIEEKTDKDVTIRHVNGKTFTLPMSNFIKFVHDEEIAISRANVLFTQKRKGVMP
;
A
#
# COMPACT_ATOMS: atom_id res chain seq x y z
N ILE A 1 9.40 -21.30 15.86
CA ILE A 1 9.18 -21.64 17.28
C ILE A 1 7.68 -21.62 17.53
N THR A 2 7.19 -22.59 18.29
CA THR A 2 5.78 -22.69 18.73
C THR A 2 5.75 -22.73 20.24
N TRP A 3 4.97 -21.88 20.89
CA TRP A 3 4.77 -21.86 22.32
C TRP A 3 3.40 -22.45 22.65
N GLY A 4 3.31 -23.33 23.63
CA GLY A 4 2.07 -23.96 24.01
C GLY A 4 1.98 -24.29 25.48
N LEU A 5 0.76 -24.61 25.95
CA LEU A 5 0.47 -24.81 27.38
C LEU A 5 0.46 -26.28 27.81
N LYS A 6 0.28 -27.20 26.89
CA LYS A 6 0.21 -28.66 27.17
C LYS A 6 1.40 -29.37 26.51
N ASP A 7 1.58 -30.66 26.80
CA ASP A 7 2.62 -31.46 26.17
C ASP A 7 2.30 -31.66 24.69
N TYR A 8 3.33 -31.57 23.88
CA TYR A 8 3.29 -31.79 22.43
C TYR A 8 4.43 -32.72 22.03
N ASN A 9 4.11 -33.79 21.32
CA ASN A 9 5.13 -34.67 20.77
C ASN A 9 5.64 -34.12 19.45
N ASN A 10 6.73 -33.37 19.51
CA ASN A 10 7.36 -32.78 18.33
C ASN A 10 8.10 -33.84 17.53
N THR A 11 7.58 -34.19 16.37
CA THR A 11 8.20 -35.12 15.41
C THR A 11 8.82 -34.38 14.22
N GLN A 12 8.89 -33.05 14.27
CA GLN A 12 9.28 -32.20 13.15
C GLN A 12 10.61 -31.51 13.46
N ASP A 13 11.65 -31.78 12.66
CA ASP A 13 13.01 -31.29 12.90
C ASP A 13 13.16 -29.76 12.76
N ASP A 14 12.30 -29.12 11.97
CA ASP A 14 12.31 -27.67 11.71
C ASP A 14 11.43 -26.86 12.69
N VAL A 15 10.80 -27.51 13.66
CA VAL A 15 9.95 -26.89 14.67
C VAL A 15 10.59 -26.99 16.05
N THR A 16 10.68 -25.88 16.74
CA THR A 16 11.04 -25.82 18.15
C THR A 16 9.77 -25.59 18.95
N TYR A 17 9.36 -26.55 19.76
CA TYR A 17 8.22 -26.40 20.66
C TYR A 17 8.69 -26.03 22.06
N VAL A 18 8.09 -25.01 22.64
CA VAL A 18 8.36 -24.52 24.01
C VAL A 18 7.09 -24.67 24.84
N LYS A 19 7.11 -25.55 25.81
CA LYS A 19 6.01 -25.69 26.77
C LYS A 19 6.11 -24.59 27.83
N CYS A 20 5.04 -23.84 28.00
CA CYS A 20 4.89 -22.79 28.99
C CYS A 20 4.00 -23.26 30.15
N ALA A 21 4.25 -22.74 31.35
CA ALA A 21 3.49 -23.13 32.54
C ALA A 21 2.04 -22.63 32.51
N ASP A 22 1.86 -21.41 32.02
CA ASP A 22 0.57 -20.75 31.85
C ASP A 22 0.63 -19.74 30.71
N GLU A 23 -0.50 -19.09 30.42
CA GLU A 23 -0.60 -18.08 29.36
C GLU A 23 0.31 -16.86 29.64
N LYS A 24 0.54 -16.51 30.90
CA LYS A 24 1.42 -15.43 31.30
C LYS A 24 2.87 -15.74 30.95
N ASP A 25 3.29 -16.97 31.21
CA ASP A 25 4.62 -17.47 30.85
C ASP A 25 4.80 -17.54 29.33
N LEU A 26 3.75 -17.97 28.60
CA LEU A 26 3.75 -17.98 27.15
C LEU A 26 3.97 -16.58 26.56
N PHE A 27 3.24 -15.57 27.00
CA PHE A 27 3.43 -14.21 26.49
C PHE A 27 4.83 -13.66 26.82
N LYS A 28 5.35 -13.96 28.01
CA LYS A 28 6.70 -13.56 28.38
C LYS A 28 7.75 -14.21 27.47
N ALA A 29 7.64 -15.51 27.24
CA ALA A 29 8.56 -16.26 26.39
C ALA A 29 8.53 -15.73 24.94
N PHE A 30 7.33 -15.45 24.40
CA PHE A 30 7.14 -14.87 23.07
C PHE A 30 7.79 -13.48 22.97
N ILE A 31 7.52 -12.58 23.91
CA ILE A 31 8.06 -11.22 23.89
C ILE A 31 9.57 -11.23 24.07
N GLN A 32 10.09 -12.03 25.00
CA GLN A 32 11.54 -12.19 25.19
C GLN A 32 12.23 -12.73 23.93
N HIS A 33 11.55 -13.60 23.18
CA HIS A 33 12.08 -14.06 21.91
C HIS A 33 12.12 -12.94 20.86
N LEU A 34 11.10 -12.10 20.76
CA LEU A 34 11.13 -10.93 19.88
C LEU A 34 12.24 -9.95 20.23
N GLU A 35 12.52 -9.74 21.52
CA GLU A 35 13.59 -8.85 21.99
C GLU A 35 15.00 -9.31 21.62
N LEU A 36 15.20 -10.59 21.36
CA LEU A 36 16.49 -11.10 20.90
C LEU A 36 16.87 -10.59 19.50
N ASP A 37 15.87 -10.48 18.63
CA ASP A 37 16.05 -10.00 17.26
C ASP A 37 14.69 -9.56 16.71
N TYR A 38 14.39 -8.27 16.83
CA TYR A 38 13.13 -7.72 16.32
C TYR A 38 13.08 -7.82 14.79
N PRO A 39 12.00 -8.38 14.23
CA PRO A 39 11.86 -8.46 12.80
C PRO A 39 11.57 -7.08 12.18
N ASP A 40 12.13 -6.79 11.00
CA ASP A 40 11.75 -5.61 10.22
C ASP A 40 10.30 -5.69 9.76
N ILE A 41 9.82 -6.88 9.44
CA ILE A 41 8.46 -7.15 8.97
C ILE A 41 7.87 -8.31 9.76
N LEU A 42 6.67 -8.09 10.33
CA LEU A 42 5.83 -9.12 10.89
C LEU A 42 4.61 -9.31 10.00
N SER A 43 4.39 -10.54 9.55
CA SER A 43 3.32 -10.87 8.60
C SER A 43 2.50 -12.06 9.08
N GLY A 44 1.22 -12.06 8.71
CA GLY A 44 0.29 -13.13 8.96
C GLY A 44 -0.88 -13.06 7.97
N TRP A 45 -1.79 -14.01 8.03
CA TRP A 45 -2.99 -14.03 7.21
C TRP A 45 -4.17 -13.43 7.97
N ASN A 46 -4.65 -12.26 7.56
CA ASN A 46 -5.65 -11.47 8.29
C ASN A 46 -5.17 -11.02 9.69
N SER A 47 -3.85 -10.88 9.85
CA SER A 47 -3.22 -10.62 11.14
C SER A 47 -3.47 -9.20 11.64
N GLU A 48 -3.66 -8.23 10.76
CA GLU A 48 -3.85 -6.81 11.12
C GLU A 48 -5.11 -6.61 11.97
N PHE A 49 -6.19 -7.36 11.67
CA PHE A 49 -7.48 -7.21 12.35
C PHE A 49 -7.81 -8.35 13.31
N PHE A 50 -7.01 -9.41 13.36
CA PHE A 50 -7.24 -10.54 14.25
C PHE A 50 -6.08 -10.77 15.22
N ASP A 51 -4.92 -11.22 14.73
CA ASP A 51 -3.81 -11.66 15.59
C ASP A 51 -3.19 -10.51 16.38
N ILE A 52 -2.88 -9.39 15.71
CA ILE A 52 -2.21 -8.26 16.36
C ILE A 52 -3.09 -7.61 17.43
N PRO A 53 -4.38 -7.29 17.17
CA PRO A 53 -5.28 -6.80 18.21
C PRO A 53 -5.43 -7.78 19.38
N TYR A 54 -5.48 -9.07 19.10
CA TYR A 54 -5.58 -10.09 20.14
C TYR A 54 -4.32 -10.10 21.01
N ILE A 55 -3.14 -10.19 20.40
CA ILE A 55 -1.86 -10.22 21.11
C ILE A 55 -1.72 -8.98 22.00
N VAL A 56 -1.93 -7.78 21.46
CA VAL A 56 -1.78 -6.53 22.21
C VAL A 56 -2.77 -6.45 23.37
N ASN A 57 -4.06 -6.68 23.10
CA ASN A 57 -5.09 -6.56 24.14
C ASN A 57 -4.98 -7.65 25.19
N ARG A 58 -4.63 -8.87 24.79
CA ARG A 58 -4.45 -9.99 25.71
C ARG A 58 -3.22 -9.83 26.58
N CYS A 59 -2.10 -9.43 25.98
CA CYS A 59 -0.87 -9.11 26.71
C CYS A 59 -1.12 -8.00 27.75
N ARG A 60 -1.77 -6.91 27.35
CA ARG A 60 -2.16 -5.82 28.26
C ARG A 60 -2.96 -6.31 29.46
N ARG A 61 -3.94 -7.17 29.21
CA ARG A 61 -4.82 -7.71 30.25
C ARG A 61 -4.09 -8.62 31.24
N ILE A 62 -3.12 -9.39 30.76
CA ILE A 62 -2.43 -10.42 31.56
C ILE A 62 -1.17 -9.88 32.24
N LEU A 63 -0.39 -9.06 31.54
CA LEU A 63 0.94 -8.61 31.94
C LEU A 63 1.03 -7.10 32.21
N GLY A 64 0.11 -6.29 31.67
CA GLY A 64 0.11 -4.84 31.75
C GLY A 64 0.78 -4.14 30.58
N ASP A 65 0.71 -2.78 30.57
CA ASP A 65 1.19 -1.96 29.46
C ASP A 65 2.71 -2.06 29.25
N GLU A 66 3.48 -2.18 30.32
CA GLU A 66 4.96 -2.33 30.24
C GLU A 66 5.38 -3.50 29.33
N TRP A 67 4.63 -4.59 29.34
CA TRP A 67 4.91 -5.73 28.47
C TRP A 67 4.41 -5.53 27.05
N VAL A 68 3.35 -4.76 26.86
CA VAL A 68 2.90 -4.38 25.51
C VAL A 68 3.96 -3.51 24.82
N ASP A 69 4.53 -2.55 25.52
CA ASP A 69 5.56 -1.66 25.00
C ASP A 69 6.80 -2.44 24.52
N ARG A 70 7.12 -3.56 25.17
CA ARG A 70 8.21 -4.47 24.79
C ARG A 70 7.97 -5.26 23.49
N LEU A 71 6.78 -5.21 22.89
CA LEU A 71 6.57 -5.70 21.53
C LEU A 71 7.28 -4.82 20.49
N SER A 72 7.62 -3.58 20.84
CA SER A 72 8.27 -2.60 20.00
C SER A 72 9.75 -2.40 20.41
N PRO A 73 10.70 -2.35 19.47
CA PRO A 73 12.09 -2.03 19.77
C PRO A 73 12.28 -0.59 20.30
N THR A 74 11.31 0.30 20.08
CA THR A 74 11.32 1.68 20.59
C THR A 74 10.45 1.86 21.83
N GLY A 75 9.77 0.80 22.28
CA GLY A 75 8.86 0.86 23.45
C GLY A 75 7.56 1.61 23.15
N ASN A 76 7.12 1.67 21.91
CA ASN A 76 5.90 2.39 21.53
C ASN A 76 4.94 1.51 20.71
N VAL A 77 3.81 1.17 21.32
CA VAL A 77 2.71 0.42 20.69
C VAL A 77 1.42 1.20 20.83
N TYR A 78 0.84 1.61 19.73
CA TYR A 78 -0.35 2.46 19.71
C TYR A 78 -1.37 2.02 18.65
N SER A 79 -2.58 2.53 18.77
CA SER A 79 -3.64 2.30 17.77
C SER A 79 -4.16 3.60 17.20
N ARG A 80 -4.71 3.52 16.00
CA ARG A 80 -5.42 4.62 15.34
C ARG A 80 -6.73 4.10 14.76
N THR A 81 -7.76 4.93 14.85
CA THR A 81 -9.00 4.67 14.11
C THR A 81 -8.80 5.06 12.66
N ILE A 82 -8.98 4.11 11.76
CA ILE A 82 -8.95 4.31 10.31
C ILE A 82 -10.34 4.11 9.72
N ARG A 83 -10.61 4.75 8.59
CA ARG A 83 -11.86 4.52 7.84
C ARG A 83 -11.60 3.44 6.81
N GLY A 84 -12.35 2.36 6.91
CA GLY A 84 -12.35 1.27 5.92
C GLY A 84 -12.99 1.70 4.59
N GLN A 85 -12.93 0.82 3.62
CA GLN A 85 -13.36 1.08 2.24
C GLN A 85 -14.84 1.51 2.12
N PHE A 86 -15.70 1.07 3.04
CA PHE A 86 -17.14 1.41 3.06
C PHE A 86 -17.49 2.44 4.14
N GLY A 87 -16.48 3.17 4.66
CA GLY A 87 -16.67 4.22 5.66
C GLY A 87 -16.82 3.75 7.11
N GLN A 88 -16.74 2.42 7.36
CA GLN A 88 -16.70 1.88 8.72
C GLN A 88 -15.41 2.27 9.44
N GLU A 89 -15.53 2.57 10.73
CA GLU A 89 -14.36 2.80 11.57
C GLU A 89 -13.74 1.47 12.00
N GLN A 90 -12.43 1.35 11.85
CA GLN A 90 -11.65 0.19 12.26
C GLN A 90 -10.45 0.65 13.07
N VAL A 91 -10.07 -0.12 14.08
CA VAL A 91 -8.90 0.15 14.90
C VAL A 91 -7.72 -0.62 14.32
N LYS A 92 -6.70 0.11 13.89
CA LYS A 92 -5.43 -0.45 13.42
C LYS A 92 -4.35 -0.22 14.47
N TRP A 93 -3.60 -1.28 14.79
CA TRP A 93 -2.47 -1.25 15.70
C TRP A 93 -1.17 -0.99 14.95
N TYR A 94 -0.25 -0.34 15.64
CA TYR A 94 1.09 -0.04 15.16
C TYR A 94 2.09 -0.42 16.25
N ILE A 95 3.12 -1.16 15.85
CA ILE A 95 4.28 -1.52 16.66
C ILE A 95 5.45 -0.74 16.06
N GLU A 96 5.88 0.33 16.71
CA GLU A 96 6.91 1.20 16.15
C GLU A 96 8.24 0.43 16.04
N GLY A 97 8.88 0.54 14.86
CA GLY A 97 10.09 -0.21 14.52
C GLY A 97 9.86 -1.58 13.88
N VAL A 98 8.61 -2.08 13.86
CA VAL A 98 8.23 -3.33 13.19
C VAL A 98 7.12 -3.03 12.19
N SER A 99 7.34 -3.34 10.92
CA SER A 99 6.33 -3.15 9.88
C SER A 99 5.32 -4.30 9.89
N LEU A 100 4.06 -3.98 10.14
CA LEU A 100 2.96 -4.96 10.13
C LEU A 100 2.40 -5.06 8.70
N ILE A 101 2.63 -6.18 8.04
CA ILE A 101 2.19 -6.42 6.67
C ILE A 101 1.23 -7.62 6.65
N ASP A 102 -0.06 -7.36 6.48
CA ASP A 102 -1.05 -8.42 6.34
C ASP A 102 -0.92 -9.08 4.95
N TYR A 103 -0.60 -10.38 4.94
CA TYR A 103 -0.38 -11.10 3.69
C TYR A 103 -1.66 -11.28 2.87
N LEU A 104 -2.82 -11.30 3.50
CA LEU A 104 -4.11 -11.32 2.80
C LEU A 104 -4.31 -10.06 1.96
N ASP A 105 -3.98 -8.88 2.51
CA ASP A 105 -4.09 -7.62 1.80
C ASP A 105 -3.06 -7.52 0.68
N VAL A 106 -1.85 -8.00 0.92
CA VAL A 106 -0.80 -8.14 -0.08
C VAL A 106 -1.24 -9.03 -1.23
N TYR A 107 -1.80 -10.19 -0.90
CA TYR A 107 -2.31 -11.15 -1.87
C TYR A 107 -3.42 -10.54 -2.74
N LYS A 108 -4.42 -9.92 -2.11
CA LYS A 108 -5.52 -9.23 -2.83
C LYS A 108 -5.01 -8.11 -3.74
N LYS A 109 -3.96 -7.42 -3.34
CA LYS A 109 -3.42 -6.29 -4.08
C LYS A 109 -2.63 -6.70 -5.32
N PHE A 110 -1.78 -7.71 -5.21
CA PHE A 110 -0.83 -8.07 -6.26
C PHE A 110 -1.26 -9.27 -7.10
N THR A 111 -2.24 -10.05 -6.65
CA THR A 111 -2.80 -11.15 -7.44
C THR A 111 -3.86 -10.64 -8.39
N GLN A 112 -3.76 -11.01 -9.67
CA GLN A 112 -4.76 -10.67 -10.67
C GLN A 112 -5.98 -11.61 -10.57
N GLY A 113 -7.16 -11.03 -10.75
CA GLY A 113 -8.43 -11.75 -10.74
C GLY A 113 -9.02 -11.92 -9.34
N LEU A 114 -10.33 -12.17 -9.32
CA LEU A 114 -11.06 -12.44 -8.09
C LEU A 114 -10.97 -13.92 -7.74
N ARG A 115 -10.93 -14.22 -6.45
CA ARG A 115 -11.01 -15.59 -5.92
C ARG A 115 -12.39 -15.82 -5.31
N GLU A 116 -12.89 -17.04 -5.39
CA GLU A 116 -14.18 -17.43 -4.76
C GLU A 116 -14.10 -17.33 -3.23
N SER A 117 -12.94 -17.64 -2.67
CA SER A 117 -12.67 -17.56 -1.25
C SER A 117 -11.27 -17.03 -0.99
N TYR A 118 -11.14 -16.19 0.03
CA TYR A 118 -9.86 -15.66 0.53
C TYR A 118 -9.44 -16.29 1.86
N LYS A 119 -9.98 -17.45 2.22
CA LYS A 119 -9.48 -18.25 3.34
C LYS A 119 -8.10 -18.79 2.98
N LEU A 120 -7.20 -18.87 3.97
CA LEU A 120 -5.82 -19.32 3.75
C LEU A 120 -5.76 -20.69 3.06
N ASP A 121 -6.61 -21.62 3.46
CA ASP A 121 -6.71 -22.95 2.86
C ASP A 121 -7.06 -22.90 1.37
N ALA A 122 -8.10 -22.13 1.01
CA ALA A 122 -8.55 -22.02 -0.36
C ALA A 122 -7.49 -21.38 -1.26
N ILE A 123 -6.74 -20.42 -0.73
CA ILE A 123 -5.62 -19.79 -1.45
C ILE A 123 -4.45 -20.76 -1.53
N GLY A 124 -4.16 -21.50 -0.47
CA GLY A 124 -3.12 -22.55 -0.49
C GLY A 124 -3.40 -23.62 -1.55
N GLU A 125 -4.62 -24.07 -1.67
CA GLU A 125 -5.03 -25.02 -2.71
C GLU A 125 -4.88 -24.39 -4.11
N ALA A 126 -5.41 -23.19 -4.31
CA ALA A 126 -5.37 -22.52 -5.60
C ALA A 126 -3.94 -22.19 -6.07
N GLU A 127 -3.06 -21.80 -5.15
CA GLU A 127 -1.70 -21.36 -5.49
C GLU A 127 -0.68 -22.50 -5.43
N LEU A 128 -0.78 -23.41 -4.46
CA LEU A 128 0.25 -24.43 -4.21
C LEU A 128 -0.20 -25.82 -4.64
N GLY A 129 -1.50 -26.02 -4.93
CA GLY A 129 -2.06 -27.35 -5.16
C GLY A 129 -1.98 -28.25 -3.91
N GLN A 130 -1.80 -27.64 -2.75
CA GLN A 130 -1.73 -28.34 -1.46
C GLN A 130 -3.13 -28.35 -0.86
N ASN A 131 -3.74 -29.54 -0.81
CA ASN A 131 -4.97 -29.72 -0.10
C ASN A 131 -4.72 -29.63 1.40
N LYS A 132 -5.70 -29.10 2.10
CA LYS A 132 -5.76 -29.06 3.56
C LYS A 132 -5.59 -30.48 4.12
N VAL A 133 -4.92 -30.57 5.25
CA VAL A 133 -5.09 -31.73 6.12
C VAL A 133 -6.54 -31.69 6.60
N GLU A 134 -7.37 -32.60 6.12
CA GLU A 134 -8.77 -32.72 6.57
C GLU A 134 -8.78 -33.17 8.03
N PHE A 135 -9.05 -32.25 8.94
CA PHE A 135 -9.25 -32.57 10.36
C PHE A 135 -10.69 -33.03 10.68
N GLY A 136 -11.43 -33.52 9.66
CA GLY A 136 -12.81 -33.96 9.82
C GLY A 136 -13.77 -32.82 10.25
N ASN A 137 -14.86 -33.15 10.89
CA ASN A 137 -15.85 -32.19 11.41
C ASN A 137 -15.48 -31.60 12.79
N MET A 138 -14.19 -31.51 13.14
CA MET A 138 -13.78 -30.98 14.44
C MET A 138 -13.99 -29.44 14.50
N ASN A 139 -14.57 -29.01 15.61
CA ASN A 139 -14.75 -27.59 15.89
C ASN A 139 -13.42 -27.02 16.41
N LEU A 140 -12.80 -26.08 15.67
CA LEU A 140 -11.56 -25.43 16.08
C LEU A 140 -11.64 -24.78 17.48
N ALA A 141 -12.83 -24.34 17.90
CA ALA A 141 -13.03 -23.73 19.21
C ALA A 141 -12.84 -24.73 20.39
N THR A 142 -13.09 -26.01 20.15
CA THR A 142 -12.92 -27.07 21.17
C THR A 142 -11.66 -27.91 20.95
N LEU A 143 -11.04 -27.81 19.78
CA LEU A 143 -9.90 -28.64 19.41
C LEU A 143 -8.73 -28.53 20.39
N SER A 144 -8.46 -27.32 20.92
CA SER A 144 -7.41 -27.10 21.92
C SER A 144 -7.63 -27.87 23.23
N ASP A 145 -8.87 -28.22 23.53
CA ASP A 145 -9.22 -28.99 24.72
C ASP A 145 -9.34 -30.49 24.43
N ASP A 146 -9.87 -30.85 23.26
CA ASP A 146 -10.16 -32.22 22.85
C ASP A 146 -8.91 -32.96 22.32
N ASP A 147 -8.09 -32.27 21.47
CA ASP A 147 -6.86 -32.82 20.87
C ASP A 147 -5.79 -31.73 20.67
N TRP A 148 -5.00 -31.55 21.71
CA TRP A 148 -3.91 -30.56 21.69
C TRP A 148 -2.85 -30.84 20.63
N GLN A 149 -2.53 -32.10 20.37
CA GLN A 149 -1.55 -32.48 19.36
C GLN A 149 -1.97 -31.97 17.98
N THR A 150 -3.20 -32.32 17.58
CA THR A 150 -3.77 -31.88 16.31
C THR A 150 -3.93 -30.37 16.23
N PHE A 151 -4.28 -29.69 17.33
CA PHE A 151 -4.36 -28.23 17.38
C PHE A 151 -3.02 -27.55 17.08
N VAL A 152 -1.93 -28.04 17.68
CA VAL A 152 -0.58 -27.51 17.43
C VAL A 152 -0.11 -27.81 16.02
N ASP A 153 -0.34 -29.03 15.52
CA ASP A 153 0.01 -29.42 14.15
C ASP A 153 -0.73 -28.56 13.11
N TYR A 154 -1.99 -28.23 13.36
CA TYR A 154 -2.77 -27.33 12.53
C TYR A 154 -2.15 -25.92 12.49
N ASN A 155 -1.81 -25.36 13.65
CA ASN A 155 -1.18 -24.04 13.73
C ASN A 155 0.16 -23.98 13.00
N ILE A 156 0.99 -25.02 13.15
CA ILE A 156 2.26 -25.14 12.43
C ILE A 156 2.04 -25.18 10.92
N GLN A 157 1.02 -25.93 10.48
CA GLN A 157 0.72 -26.05 9.05
C GLN A 157 0.23 -24.73 8.46
N ASP A 158 -0.59 -23.96 9.17
CA ASP A 158 -1.03 -22.63 8.72
C ASP A 158 0.16 -21.69 8.51
N VAL A 159 1.12 -21.68 9.43
CA VAL A 159 2.36 -20.86 9.30
C VAL A 159 3.22 -21.33 8.12
N ARG A 160 3.33 -22.65 7.92
CA ARG A 160 4.08 -23.21 6.78
C ARG A 160 3.43 -22.88 5.45
N LEU A 161 2.11 -22.92 5.39
CA LEU A 161 1.36 -22.60 4.19
C LEU A 161 1.64 -21.13 3.76
N LEU A 162 1.61 -20.21 4.73
CA LEU A 162 1.96 -18.83 4.49
C LEU A 162 3.42 -18.67 3.98
N LYS A 163 4.35 -19.39 4.59
CA LYS A 163 5.77 -19.42 4.15
C LYS A 163 5.90 -19.94 2.71
N HIS A 164 5.19 -21.02 2.36
CA HIS A 164 5.22 -21.57 1.00
C HIS A 164 4.60 -20.61 -0.02
N LEU A 165 3.53 -19.90 0.36
CA LEU A 165 2.95 -18.84 -0.48
C LEU A 165 3.98 -17.74 -0.76
N GLU A 166 4.71 -17.26 0.26
CA GLU A 166 5.76 -16.25 0.05
C GLU A 166 6.91 -16.77 -0.80
N VAL A 167 7.35 -18.02 -0.60
CA VAL A 167 8.40 -18.62 -1.44
C VAL A 167 8.01 -18.64 -2.93
N LYS A 168 6.73 -18.92 -3.22
CA LYS A 168 6.20 -18.95 -4.58
C LYS A 168 5.94 -17.56 -5.14
N LEU A 169 5.23 -16.71 -4.41
CA LEU A 169 4.69 -15.44 -4.89
C LEU A 169 5.67 -14.27 -4.74
N LYS A 170 6.55 -14.31 -3.74
CA LYS A 170 7.58 -13.30 -3.44
C LYS A 170 7.02 -11.88 -3.25
N TYR A 171 5.85 -11.77 -2.64
CA TYR A 171 5.17 -10.49 -2.49
C TYR A 171 5.80 -9.60 -1.42
N ILE A 172 6.35 -10.16 -0.34
CA ILE A 172 7.13 -9.40 0.65
C ILE A 172 8.42 -8.86 0.00
N GLU A 173 9.07 -9.67 -0.83
CA GLU A 173 10.22 -9.23 -1.62
C GLU A 173 9.85 -8.09 -2.58
N LEU A 174 8.70 -8.17 -3.23
CA LEU A 174 8.17 -7.11 -4.09
C LEU A 174 7.93 -5.80 -3.29
N ILE A 175 7.31 -5.89 -2.12
CA ILE A 175 7.10 -4.72 -1.25
C ILE A 175 8.44 -4.10 -0.85
N ARG A 176 9.43 -4.93 -0.50
CA ARG A 176 10.79 -4.49 -0.19
C ARG A 176 11.40 -3.71 -1.34
N MET A 177 11.32 -4.23 -2.56
CA MET A 177 11.82 -3.54 -3.77
C MET A 177 11.10 -2.20 -4.01
N LEU A 178 9.79 -2.16 -3.83
CA LEU A 178 9.00 -0.94 -3.97
C LEU A 178 9.38 0.10 -2.90
N ALA A 179 9.57 -0.33 -1.65
CA ALA A 179 9.98 0.54 -0.56
C ALA A 179 11.35 1.17 -0.83
N TYR A 180 12.33 0.39 -1.28
CA TYR A 180 13.65 0.90 -1.68
C TYR A 180 13.56 1.86 -2.87
N THR A 181 12.78 1.53 -3.88
CA THR A 181 12.61 2.38 -5.07
C THR A 181 11.97 3.73 -4.73
N GLY A 182 10.99 3.71 -3.83
CA GLY A 182 10.26 4.89 -3.39
C GLY A 182 10.88 5.61 -2.18
N LEU A 183 11.94 5.07 -1.53
CA LEU A 183 12.43 5.54 -0.23
C LEU A 183 11.28 5.78 0.75
N THR A 184 10.46 4.77 0.93
CA THR A 184 9.28 4.81 1.80
C THR A 184 9.29 3.61 2.74
N THR A 185 8.41 3.59 3.75
CA THR A 185 8.27 2.43 4.65
C THR A 185 7.61 1.27 3.93
N PHE A 186 7.74 0.06 4.46
CA PHE A 186 7.14 -1.13 3.86
C PHE A 186 5.61 -1.02 3.78
N GLU A 187 4.95 -0.51 4.82
CA GLU A 187 3.49 -0.29 4.81
C GLU A 187 3.08 0.74 3.76
N MET A 188 3.84 1.84 3.65
CA MET A 188 3.55 2.89 2.66
C MET A 188 3.83 2.42 1.23
N ALA A 189 4.72 1.45 1.03
CA ALA A 189 5.00 0.85 -0.28
C ALA A 189 3.79 0.08 -0.84
N MET A 190 2.83 -0.29 0.01
CA MET A 190 1.52 -0.76 -0.43
C MET A 190 0.72 0.31 -1.19
N GLY A 191 1.03 1.59 -1.06
CA GLY A 191 0.39 2.72 -1.74
C GLY A 191 1.19 3.19 -2.96
N ALA A 192 0.64 3.07 -4.18
CA ALA A 192 1.32 3.52 -5.40
C ALA A 192 1.75 4.99 -5.34
N LEU A 193 0.92 5.86 -4.75
CA LEU A 193 1.23 7.29 -4.62
C LEU A 193 2.47 7.54 -3.75
N SER A 194 2.65 6.80 -2.66
CA SER A 194 3.81 6.94 -1.78
C SER A 194 5.10 6.57 -2.49
N VAL A 195 5.09 5.48 -3.26
CA VAL A 195 6.24 5.03 -4.06
C VAL A 195 6.57 6.05 -5.14
N ILE A 196 5.57 6.55 -5.88
CA ILE A 196 5.77 7.56 -6.93
C ILE A 196 6.30 8.87 -6.34
N ASN A 197 5.74 9.33 -5.23
CA ASN A 197 6.19 10.57 -4.57
C ASN A 197 7.65 10.46 -4.13
N GLY A 198 8.03 9.36 -3.50
CA GLY A 198 9.40 9.14 -3.08
C GLY A 198 10.36 9.02 -4.28
N ALA A 199 10.01 8.25 -5.31
CA ALA A 199 10.81 8.13 -6.53
C ALA A 199 10.98 9.49 -7.23
N THR A 200 9.92 10.31 -7.26
CA THR A 200 9.96 11.66 -7.82
C THR A 200 10.90 12.56 -7.00
N ALA A 201 10.84 12.48 -5.67
CA ALA A 201 11.73 13.24 -4.79
C ALA A 201 13.21 12.88 -5.00
N ILE A 202 13.53 11.58 -5.14
CA ILE A 202 14.89 11.10 -5.44
C ILE A 202 15.36 11.65 -6.79
N ARG A 203 14.52 11.56 -7.81
CA ARG A 203 14.83 12.05 -9.15
C ARG A 203 15.08 13.56 -9.15
N GLY A 204 14.24 14.32 -8.45
CA GLY A 204 14.43 15.77 -8.28
C GLY A 204 15.75 16.08 -7.61
N ARG A 205 16.07 15.42 -6.49
CA ARG A 205 17.36 15.60 -5.81
C ARG A 205 18.56 15.30 -6.71
N ARG A 206 18.52 14.23 -7.49
CA ARG A 206 19.59 13.87 -8.46
C ARG A 206 19.78 14.91 -9.57
N ARG A 207 18.75 15.71 -9.84
CA ARG A 207 18.77 16.81 -10.83
C ARG A 207 18.98 18.19 -10.22
N ASN A 208 19.29 18.28 -8.93
CA ASN A 208 19.36 19.52 -8.16
C ASN A 208 18.08 20.37 -8.26
N GLN A 209 16.92 19.71 -8.34
CA GLN A 209 15.60 20.35 -8.36
C GLN A 209 14.95 20.21 -6.99
N ILE A 210 14.38 21.31 -6.49
CA ILE A 210 13.60 21.31 -5.25
C ILE A 210 12.17 20.89 -5.59
N ILE A 211 11.69 19.85 -4.96
CA ILE A 211 10.31 19.43 -5.02
C ILE A 211 9.58 20.05 -3.84
N HIS A 212 8.52 20.80 -4.15
CA HIS A 212 7.70 21.42 -3.12
C HIS A 212 7.07 20.38 -2.20
N THR A 213 7.08 20.65 -0.91
CA THR A 213 6.34 19.88 0.07
C THR A 213 4.85 19.91 -0.28
N PHE A 214 4.18 18.76 -0.19
CA PHE A 214 2.73 18.69 -0.37
C PHE A 214 2.04 19.59 0.67
N ILE A 215 1.53 20.73 0.23
CA ILE A 215 0.60 21.52 1.04
C ILE A 215 -0.77 20.88 0.82
N ARG A 216 -1.34 20.30 1.87
CA ARG A 216 -2.73 19.87 1.88
C ARG A 216 -3.57 21.14 1.82
N ASN A 217 -3.97 21.55 0.61
CA ASN A 217 -4.96 22.60 0.49
C ASN A 217 -6.27 22.05 1.09
N GLU A 218 -6.84 22.78 2.00
CA GLU A 218 -8.22 22.60 2.43
C GLU A 218 -9.08 22.65 1.17
N ASP A 219 -10.01 21.74 1.11
CA ASP A 219 -10.84 21.33 -0.03
C ASP A 219 -11.26 22.51 -0.94
N THR A 220 -10.54 22.69 -2.03
CA THR A 220 -10.85 23.75 -3.04
C THR A 220 -11.87 23.27 -4.07
N GLY A 221 -12.75 22.35 -3.70
CA GLY A 221 -13.81 21.82 -4.55
C GLY A 221 -13.39 20.60 -5.38
N LYS A 222 -14.36 19.90 -5.92
CA LYS A 222 -14.13 18.74 -6.79
C LYS A 222 -13.44 19.16 -8.08
N ASN A 223 -12.28 18.62 -8.35
CA ASN A 223 -11.68 18.72 -9.68
C ASN A 223 -12.66 18.14 -10.71
N PRO A 224 -12.94 18.86 -11.81
CA PRO A 224 -13.77 18.29 -12.86
C PRO A 224 -13.13 17.00 -13.38
N GLY A 225 -13.92 15.95 -13.48
CA GLY A 225 -13.50 14.69 -14.06
C GLY A 225 -13.15 14.80 -15.56
N ALA A 226 -12.71 13.71 -16.14
CA ALA A 226 -12.52 13.63 -17.58
C ALA A 226 -13.87 13.78 -18.31
N TYR A 227 -13.81 14.30 -19.53
CA TYR A 227 -14.98 14.31 -20.41
C TYR A 227 -15.41 12.87 -20.73
N VAL A 228 -16.66 12.55 -20.48
CA VAL A 228 -17.30 11.30 -20.89
C VAL A 228 -18.34 11.65 -21.94
N GLY A 229 -18.18 11.10 -23.14
CA GLY A 229 -19.15 11.30 -24.23
C GLY A 229 -20.46 10.58 -23.92
N GLU A 230 -21.57 11.14 -24.39
CA GLU A 230 -22.87 10.46 -24.34
C GLU A 230 -22.83 9.21 -25.25
N PRO A 231 -23.24 8.04 -24.74
CA PRO A 231 -23.30 6.84 -25.57
C PRO A 231 -24.40 6.95 -26.63
N LEU A 232 -24.10 6.50 -27.83
CA LEU A 232 -25.12 6.34 -28.86
C LEU A 232 -25.95 5.09 -28.53
N ASN A 233 -27.21 5.29 -28.13
CA ASN A 233 -28.11 4.21 -27.79
C ASN A 233 -28.58 3.49 -29.06
N GLY A 234 -28.64 2.14 -29.01
CA GLY A 234 -29.13 1.30 -30.08
C GLY A 234 -28.14 0.23 -30.50
N PHE A 235 -28.57 -0.59 -31.43
CA PHE A 235 -27.71 -1.63 -32.02
C PHE A 235 -26.76 -0.99 -33.02
N GLN A 236 -25.47 -1.23 -32.88
CA GLN A 236 -24.42 -0.71 -33.75
C GLN A 236 -23.66 -1.87 -34.38
N GLU A 237 -23.44 -1.77 -35.69
CA GLU A 237 -22.68 -2.76 -36.48
C GLU A 237 -21.30 -2.19 -36.83
N ASN A 238 -20.35 -3.09 -37.11
CA ASN A 238 -19.01 -2.75 -37.57
C ASN A 238 -18.24 -1.84 -36.61
N ILE A 239 -18.36 -2.09 -35.28
CA ILE A 239 -17.67 -1.32 -34.26
C ILE A 239 -16.21 -1.73 -34.21
N VAL A 240 -15.31 -0.75 -34.23
CA VAL A 240 -13.88 -0.91 -33.93
C VAL A 240 -13.55 -0.12 -32.70
N SER A 241 -12.95 -0.77 -31.71
CA SER A 241 -12.50 -0.13 -30.46
C SER A 241 -11.00 0.09 -30.50
N PHE A 242 -10.56 1.30 -30.16
CA PHE A 242 -9.16 1.64 -29.99
C PHE A 242 -8.95 2.10 -28.54
N ASP A 243 -7.90 1.57 -27.92
CA ASP A 243 -7.43 2.02 -26.61
C ASP A 243 -6.01 2.59 -26.73
N ALA A 244 -5.79 3.75 -26.14
CA ALA A 244 -4.48 4.39 -26.17
C ALA A 244 -3.64 3.87 -24.99
N ASN A 245 -2.65 3.05 -25.28
CA ASN A 245 -1.76 2.51 -24.28
C ASN A 245 -1.08 3.64 -23.46
N SER A 246 -1.19 3.56 -22.14
CA SER A 246 -0.56 4.51 -21.20
C SER A 246 -0.89 5.98 -21.52
N LEU A 247 -2.14 6.30 -21.89
CA LEU A 247 -2.56 7.62 -22.36
C LEU A 247 -2.13 8.75 -21.41
N TYR A 248 -2.44 8.66 -20.12
CA TYR A 248 -2.08 9.71 -19.15
C TYR A 248 -0.57 9.93 -19.02
N PRO A 249 0.28 8.91 -18.81
CA PRO A 249 1.72 9.08 -18.81
C PRO A 249 2.27 9.70 -20.09
N ASN A 250 1.80 9.28 -21.27
CA ASN A 250 2.23 9.81 -22.53
C ASN A 250 1.85 11.28 -22.73
N VAL A 251 0.65 11.70 -22.28
CA VAL A 251 0.24 13.10 -22.28
C VAL A 251 1.11 13.93 -21.35
N MET A 252 1.41 13.41 -20.14
CA MET A 252 2.30 14.10 -19.20
C MET A 252 3.70 14.31 -19.79
N ILE A 253 4.24 13.29 -20.47
CA ILE A 253 5.53 13.36 -21.13
C ILE A 253 5.50 14.38 -22.29
N SER A 254 4.50 14.28 -23.17
CA SER A 254 4.39 15.12 -24.38
C SER A 254 4.20 16.60 -24.05
N LEU A 255 3.44 16.92 -23.02
CA LEU A 255 3.20 18.28 -22.57
C LEU A 255 4.21 18.73 -21.50
N ASN A 256 5.11 17.86 -21.07
CA ASN A 256 6.08 18.11 -20.01
C ASN A 256 5.41 18.60 -18.70
N ILE A 257 4.32 17.93 -18.31
CA ILE A 257 3.51 18.31 -17.16
C ILE A 257 4.26 18.02 -15.86
N SER A 258 4.72 19.09 -15.20
CA SER A 258 5.35 19.02 -13.89
C SER A 258 5.18 20.37 -13.17
N PRO A 259 5.16 20.41 -11.84
CA PRO A 259 5.00 21.67 -11.10
C PRO A 259 6.01 22.75 -11.51
N GLU A 260 7.29 22.37 -11.67
CA GLU A 260 8.39 23.29 -11.99
C GLU A 260 8.45 23.70 -13.47
N THR A 261 7.74 23.00 -14.36
CA THR A 261 7.62 23.38 -15.77
C THR A 261 6.40 24.24 -16.05
N LYS A 262 5.49 24.34 -15.09
CA LYS A 262 4.31 25.21 -15.20
C LYS A 262 4.72 26.67 -15.25
N VAL A 263 4.31 27.38 -16.31
CA VAL A 263 4.59 28.82 -16.52
C VAL A 263 3.40 29.66 -16.07
N GLY A 264 2.19 29.20 -16.35
CA GLY A 264 0.98 29.94 -16.00
C GLY A 264 -0.28 29.26 -16.51
N LYS A 265 -1.38 30.01 -16.50
CA LYS A 265 -2.68 29.59 -17.01
C LYS A 265 -3.31 30.71 -17.81
N ILE A 266 -3.89 30.39 -18.95
CA ILE A 266 -4.72 31.32 -19.71
C ILE A 266 -6.05 31.44 -18.95
N GLU A 267 -6.40 32.66 -18.55
CA GLU A 267 -7.65 32.96 -17.87
C GLU A 267 -8.73 33.39 -18.85
N GLU A 268 -8.35 34.20 -19.83
CA GLU A 268 -9.24 34.71 -20.85
C GLU A 268 -8.55 34.70 -22.21
N LYS A 269 -9.30 34.38 -23.25
CA LYS A 269 -8.85 34.38 -24.62
C LYS A 269 -9.92 34.97 -25.52
N THR A 270 -9.55 36.01 -26.24
CA THR A 270 -10.33 36.62 -27.32
C THR A 270 -9.64 36.48 -28.67
N ASP A 271 -10.26 36.90 -29.74
CA ASP A 271 -9.61 36.87 -31.07
C ASP A 271 -8.41 37.85 -31.17
N LYS A 272 -8.34 38.85 -30.29
CA LYS A 272 -7.32 39.88 -30.30
C LYS A 272 -6.27 39.72 -29.24
N ASP A 273 -6.68 39.29 -28.04
CA ASP A 273 -5.84 39.31 -26.84
C ASP A 273 -5.98 38.02 -26.02
N VAL A 274 -4.91 37.70 -25.29
CA VAL A 274 -4.83 36.58 -24.35
C VAL A 274 -4.37 37.06 -23.00
N THR A 275 -5.13 36.80 -21.95
CA THR A 275 -4.79 37.11 -20.56
C THR A 275 -4.23 35.87 -19.88
N ILE A 276 -3.03 35.98 -19.34
CA ILE A 276 -2.29 34.90 -18.69
C ILE A 276 -2.04 35.28 -17.25
N ARG A 277 -2.41 34.34 -16.32
CA ARG A 277 -1.93 34.40 -14.95
C ARG A 277 -0.68 33.51 -14.81
N HIS A 278 0.45 34.17 -14.56
CA HIS A 278 1.73 33.54 -14.34
C HIS A 278 1.80 32.87 -12.97
N VAL A 279 2.68 31.85 -12.79
CA VAL A 279 2.85 31.11 -11.52
C VAL A 279 3.25 32.00 -10.32
N ASN A 280 3.83 33.18 -10.56
CA ASN A 280 4.15 34.18 -9.52
C ASN A 280 2.94 35.03 -9.09
N GLY A 281 1.73 34.71 -9.58
CA GLY A 281 0.47 35.41 -9.27
C GLY A 281 0.22 36.69 -10.11
N LYS A 282 1.14 37.13 -10.94
CA LYS A 282 0.96 38.32 -11.83
C LYS A 282 0.11 37.93 -13.04
N THR A 283 -0.85 38.79 -13.38
CA THR A 283 -1.66 38.66 -14.58
C THR A 283 -1.23 39.71 -15.61
N PHE A 284 -1.12 39.30 -16.85
CA PHE A 284 -0.79 40.18 -17.97
C PHE A 284 -1.56 39.78 -19.22
N THR A 285 -1.90 40.78 -20.03
CA THR A 285 -2.62 40.61 -21.30
C THR A 285 -1.69 40.87 -22.45
N LEU A 286 -1.63 39.95 -23.41
CA LEU A 286 -0.83 40.07 -24.62
C LEU A 286 -1.72 40.09 -25.86
N PRO A 287 -1.43 40.93 -26.87
CA PRO A 287 -2.00 40.76 -28.20
C PRO A 287 -1.77 39.32 -28.72
N MET A 288 -2.70 38.77 -29.46
CA MET A 288 -2.62 37.39 -29.99
C MET A 288 -1.32 37.12 -30.74
N SER A 289 -0.84 38.08 -31.56
CA SER A 289 0.44 37.96 -32.26
C SER A 289 1.63 37.81 -31.32
N ASN A 290 1.67 38.60 -30.25
CA ASN A 290 2.71 38.54 -29.25
C ASN A 290 2.61 37.24 -28.41
N PHE A 291 1.39 36.78 -28.14
CA PHE A 291 1.20 35.50 -27.47
C PHE A 291 1.72 34.31 -28.30
N ILE A 292 1.43 34.29 -29.60
CA ILE A 292 1.94 33.23 -30.50
C ILE A 292 3.48 33.27 -30.53
N LYS A 293 4.07 34.47 -30.62
CA LYS A 293 5.53 34.60 -30.56
C LYS A 293 6.09 34.12 -29.21
N PHE A 294 5.47 34.48 -28.09
CA PHE A 294 5.85 34.03 -26.77
C PHE A 294 5.79 32.51 -26.67
N VAL A 295 4.70 31.84 -27.14
CA VAL A 295 4.56 30.40 -27.15
C VAL A 295 5.67 29.73 -27.93
N HIS A 296 6.04 30.28 -29.11
CA HIS A 296 7.10 29.77 -29.94
C HIS A 296 8.49 29.99 -29.33
N ASP A 297 8.83 31.20 -28.93
CA ASP A 297 10.16 31.56 -28.43
C ASP A 297 10.48 30.93 -27.07
N GLU A 298 9.46 30.74 -26.24
CA GLU A 298 9.57 30.09 -24.93
C GLU A 298 9.29 28.57 -24.97
N GLU A 299 9.07 28.00 -26.15
CA GLU A 299 8.77 26.59 -26.34
C GLU A 299 7.67 26.11 -25.37
N ILE A 300 6.48 26.72 -25.44
CA ILE A 300 5.38 26.49 -24.54
C ILE A 300 4.43 25.42 -25.10
N ALA A 301 4.18 24.37 -24.35
CA ALA A 301 3.06 23.47 -24.57
C ALA A 301 1.82 23.95 -23.79
N ILE A 302 0.65 23.88 -24.43
CA ILE A 302 -0.61 24.33 -23.84
C ILE A 302 -1.52 23.11 -23.65
N SER A 303 -1.92 22.85 -22.42
CA SER A 303 -2.89 21.79 -22.12
C SER A 303 -4.32 22.23 -22.47
N ARG A 304 -5.23 21.26 -22.63
CA ARG A 304 -6.67 21.53 -22.82
C ARG A 304 -7.29 22.39 -21.70
N ALA A 305 -6.73 22.31 -20.49
CA ALA A 305 -7.14 23.12 -19.35
C ALA A 305 -6.54 24.54 -19.35
N ASN A 306 -5.98 24.96 -20.49
CA ASN A 306 -5.34 26.28 -20.67
C ASN A 306 -4.12 26.50 -19.76
N VAL A 307 -3.45 25.45 -19.29
CA VAL A 307 -2.21 25.55 -18.52
C VAL A 307 -1.02 25.50 -19.46
N LEU A 308 -0.05 26.38 -19.21
CA LEU A 308 1.15 26.58 -20.00
C LEU A 308 2.32 25.85 -19.34
N PHE A 309 3.04 25.02 -20.09
CA PHE A 309 4.25 24.31 -19.65
C PHE A 309 5.41 24.56 -20.58
N THR A 310 6.58 24.91 -20.04
CA THR A 310 7.79 25.07 -20.85
C THR A 310 8.39 23.74 -21.27
N GLN A 311 8.88 23.67 -22.51
CA GLN A 311 9.60 22.51 -23.05
C GLN A 311 11.14 22.69 -22.99
N LYS A 312 11.63 23.91 -22.65
CA LYS A 312 13.07 24.25 -22.59
C LYS A 312 13.86 23.41 -21.57
N ARG A 313 13.17 22.85 -20.55
CA ARG A 313 13.78 21.99 -19.55
C ARG A 313 12.83 20.82 -19.25
N LYS A 314 13.38 19.63 -19.10
CA LYS A 314 12.57 18.45 -18.76
C LYS A 314 12.13 18.50 -17.30
N GLY A 315 10.83 18.31 -17.07
CA GLY A 315 10.25 18.20 -15.74
C GLY A 315 10.70 16.97 -14.97
N VAL A 316 10.45 16.94 -13.66
CA VAL A 316 10.77 15.80 -12.81
C VAL A 316 9.80 14.63 -13.05
N MET A 317 8.51 14.92 -13.25
CA MET A 317 7.48 13.92 -13.48
C MET A 317 7.63 13.17 -14.83
N PRO A 318 7.84 13.84 -15.98
CA PRO A 318 8.08 13.20 -17.29
C PRO A 318 9.42 12.40 -17.36
#